data_97e0ac8ff6c881b4207d606b35bb0fac
#
_entry.id   97e0ac8ff6c881b4207d606b35bb0fac
#
_cell.length_a   1.000
_cell.length_b   1.000
_cell.length_c   1.000
_cell.angle_alpha   90.00
_cell.angle_beta   90.00
_cell.angle_gamma   90.00
#
_symmetry.space_group_name_H-M   'P 1'
#
loop_
_entity.id
_entity.type
_entity.pdbx_description
1 polymer ?
#
loop_
_entity_poly.entity_id
_entity_poly.type
_entity_poly.pdbx_seq_one_letter_code
_entity_poly.pdbx_strand_id
1 'polypeptide(L)'
;VTIDILLLCWNRLEMTSAVWAWMMAHTNWDLVERLVVYDDGSEDGTLEFLRENAHPFRRKDRMIDVELRLSNFGSPPAAMNHYLATSEADVFAKIDNDIALPGGWLDKMAAVMKKHPELELLGMEAGMVAMQGRDGVVYPDYDIEPCTNIGGVGLMRVSAFRARPEIPYRGRFGFTEWQERYSPSRAWIVPDLDVPQLDRLPCEPWVTLTETYIEKGWSRPWGKYEEKWMAPYWAWMET
;
A
#
# COMPACT_ATOMS: atom_id res chain seq x y z
N VAL A 1 13.16 4.13 -15.20
CA VAL A 1 12.26 4.55 -14.09
C VAL A 1 12.67 3.74 -12.87
N THR A 2 13.15 4.43 -11.85
CA THR A 2 13.53 3.83 -10.57
C THR A 2 12.29 3.73 -9.67
N ILE A 3 12.09 2.58 -9.01
CA ILE A 3 10.96 2.34 -8.11
C ILE A 3 11.50 2.02 -6.71
N ASP A 4 11.12 2.82 -5.72
CA ASP A 4 11.25 2.47 -4.31
C ASP A 4 9.97 1.82 -3.80
N ILE A 5 10.08 0.94 -2.81
CA ILE A 5 8.94 0.49 -1.99
C ILE A 5 8.99 1.21 -0.66
N LEU A 6 7.86 1.74 -0.23
CA LEU A 6 7.66 2.40 1.06
C LEU A 6 6.63 1.60 1.87
N LEU A 7 7.08 0.81 2.82
CA LEU A 7 6.24 0.07 3.75
C LEU A 7 6.04 0.88 5.03
N LEU A 8 4.79 1.12 5.39
CA LEU A 8 4.41 1.88 6.60
C LEU A 8 3.87 0.94 7.66
N CYS A 9 4.54 0.87 8.80
CA CYS A 9 4.19 -0.02 9.91
C CYS A 9 3.88 0.78 11.18
N TRP A 10 2.86 0.35 11.89
CA TRP A 10 2.54 0.77 13.24
C TRP A 10 1.74 -0.31 13.94
N ASN A 11 2.36 -0.99 14.90
CA ASN A 11 1.78 -2.14 15.58
C ASN A 11 1.24 -3.22 14.62
N ARG A 12 0.42 -4.15 15.12
CA ARG A 12 -0.22 -5.23 14.34
C ARG A 12 0.79 -6.23 13.79
N LEU A 13 1.67 -6.76 14.67
CA LEU A 13 2.78 -7.66 14.34
C LEU A 13 2.37 -8.78 13.37
N GLU A 14 1.26 -9.46 13.65
CA GLU A 14 0.80 -10.61 12.85
C GLU A 14 0.43 -10.20 11.42
N MET A 15 -0.24 -9.03 11.26
CA MET A 15 -0.54 -8.49 9.92
C MET A 15 0.74 -8.01 9.25
N THR A 16 1.62 -7.31 9.96
CA THR A 16 2.90 -6.83 9.44
C THR A 16 3.76 -7.99 8.94
N SER A 17 3.84 -9.09 9.71
CA SER A 17 4.60 -10.27 9.32
C SER A 17 4.04 -10.98 8.09
N ALA A 18 2.70 -11.05 7.97
CA ALA A 18 2.04 -11.61 6.79
C ALA A 18 2.28 -10.73 5.55
N VAL A 19 2.10 -9.41 5.66
CA VAL A 19 2.38 -8.46 4.56
C VAL A 19 3.84 -8.53 4.13
N TRP A 20 4.76 -8.62 5.08
CA TRP A 20 6.18 -8.82 4.80
C TRP A 20 6.42 -10.08 3.98
N ALA A 21 5.87 -11.22 4.41
CA ALA A 21 6.02 -12.50 3.70
C ALA A 21 5.49 -12.43 2.27
N TRP A 22 4.29 -11.88 2.06
CA TRP A 22 3.71 -11.72 0.72
C TRP A 22 4.50 -10.72 -0.13
N MET A 23 4.92 -9.60 0.42
CA MET A 23 5.76 -8.64 -0.28
C MET A 23 7.06 -9.32 -0.75
N MET A 24 7.73 -10.05 0.12
CA MET A 24 8.98 -10.76 -0.23
C MET A 24 8.77 -11.83 -1.31
N ALA A 25 7.63 -12.54 -1.28
CA ALA A 25 7.31 -13.63 -2.22
C ALA A 25 6.79 -13.12 -3.57
N HIS A 26 5.95 -12.09 -3.58
CA HIS A 26 5.17 -11.68 -4.73
C HIS A 26 5.68 -10.44 -5.46
N THR A 27 6.66 -9.74 -4.91
CA THR A 27 7.26 -8.57 -5.56
C THR A 27 8.29 -8.98 -6.60
N ASN A 28 8.20 -8.41 -7.79
CA ASN A 28 9.29 -8.46 -8.75
C ASN A 28 10.40 -7.47 -8.34
N TRP A 29 11.36 -7.96 -7.59
CA TRP A 29 12.46 -7.17 -7.06
C TRP A 29 13.43 -6.66 -8.14
N ASP A 30 13.34 -7.15 -9.39
CA ASP A 30 14.13 -6.62 -10.50
C ASP A 30 13.70 -5.19 -10.87
N LEU A 31 12.49 -4.79 -10.51
CA LEU A 31 11.94 -3.44 -10.69
C LEU A 31 12.26 -2.48 -9.54
N VAL A 32 12.69 -3.00 -8.39
CA VAL A 32 12.81 -2.21 -7.14
C VAL A 32 14.23 -1.75 -6.93
N GLU A 33 14.43 -0.46 -6.70
CA GLU A 33 15.73 0.11 -6.35
C GLU A 33 16.03 -0.06 -4.86
N ARG A 34 15.06 0.25 -4.02
CA ARG A 34 15.22 0.27 -2.57
C ARG A 34 13.90 -0.05 -1.87
N LEU A 35 13.98 -0.73 -0.73
CA LEU A 35 12.88 -0.88 0.22
C LEU A 35 13.11 0.04 1.44
N VAL A 36 12.22 0.97 1.66
CA VAL A 36 12.21 1.83 2.84
C VAL A 36 11.06 1.41 3.75
N VAL A 37 11.38 1.06 4.97
CA VAL A 37 10.41 0.60 5.98
C VAL A 37 10.35 1.64 7.09
N TYR A 38 9.17 2.15 7.37
CA TYR A 38 8.92 3.00 8.55
C TYR A 38 8.23 2.20 9.63
N ASP A 39 8.80 2.20 10.82
CA ASP A 39 8.12 1.85 12.06
C ASP A 39 7.78 3.14 12.80
N ASP A 40 6.49 3.41 13.02
CA ASP A 40 6.00 4.64 13.63
C ASP A 40 5.76 4.48 15.14
N GLY A 41 6.71 3.87 15.85
CA GLY A 41 6.67 3.70 17.30
C GLY A 41 5.82 2.51 17.73
N SER A 42 6.04 1.34 17.13
CA SER A 42 5.35 0.11 17.52
C SER A 42 5.79 -0.39 18.90
N GLU A 43 4.81 -0.95 19.66
CA GLU A 43 5.00 -1.44 21.03
C GLU A 43 4.60 -2.92 21.21
N ASP A 44 4.30 -3.64 20.10
CA ASP A 44 3.74 -5.00 20.10
C ASP A 44 4.71 -6.08 19.60
N GLY A 45 5.98 -5.74 19.39
CA GLY A 45 6.99 -6.63 18.80
C GLY A 45 7.19 -6.42 17.30
N THR A 46 6.41 -5.55 16.66
CA THR A 46 6.57 -5.21 15.23
C THR A 46 7.97 -4.67 14.94
N LEU A 47 8.48 -3.77 15.79
CA LEU A 47 9.81 -3.19 15.61
C LEU A 47 10.92 -4.25 15.69
N GLU A 48 10.83 -5.17 16.65
CA GLU A 48 11.77 -6.27 16.80
C GLU A 48 11.77 -7.17 15.56
N PHE A 49 10.57 -7.54 15.09
CA PHE A 49 10.40 -8.30 13.85
C PHE A 49 11.05 -7.58 12.66
N LEU A 50 10.83 -6.27 12.50
CA LEU A 50 11.43 -5.51 11.42
C LEU A 50 12.95 -5.40 11.54
N ARG A 51 13.51 -5.26 12.74
CA ARG A 51 14.96 -5.28 12.98
C ARG A 51 15.62 -6.60 12.58
N GLU A 52 14.91 -7.70 12.75
CA GLU A 52 15.38 -9.03 12.38
C GLU A 52 15.26 -9.33 10.90
N ASN A 53 14.34 -8.70 10.19
CA ASN A 53 14.00 -9.04 8.81
C ASN A 53 14.37 -7.97 7.78
N ALA A 54 14.35 -6.67 8.14
CA ALA A 54 14.59 -5.56 7.22
C ALA A 54 16.10 -5.32 7.03
N HIS A 55 16.76 -6.22 6.32
CA HIS A 55 18.18 -6.13 5.96
C HIS A 55 18.35 -6.20 4.44
N PRO A 56 19.42 -5.59 3.91
CA PRO A 56 19.76 -5.74 2.49
C PRO A 56 19.82 -7.21 2.08
N PHE A 57 19.20 -7.55 0.98
CA PHE A 57 19.13 -8.92 0.50
C PHE A 57 19.49 -9.02 -0.99
N ARG A 58 19.98 -10.21 -1.38
CA ARG A 58 20.39 -10.45 -2.76
C ARG A 58 19.26 -11.07 -3.59
N ARG A 59 19.01 -10.48 -4.75
CA ARG A 59 18.15 -11.06 -5.79
C ARG A 59 18.96 -11.12 -7.10
N LYS A 60 19.13 -12.33 -7.63
CA LYS A 60 19.99 -12.58 -8.78
C LYS A 60 21.38 -11.97 -8.56
N ASP A 61 21.80 -11.06 -9.42
CA ASP A 61 23.10 -10.40 -9.38
C ASP A 61 23.08 -9.02 -8.71
N ARG A 62 21.94 -8.64 -8.10
CA ARG A 62 21.72 -7.32 -7.51
C ARG A 62 21.44 -7.41 -6.02
N MET A 63 22.01 -6.45 -5.27
CA MET A 63 21.60 -6.17 -3.89
C MET A 63 20.40 -5.22 -3.93
N ILE A 64 19.37 -5.57 -3.16
CA ILE A 64 18.29 -4.64 -2.82
C ILE A 64 18.65 -4.00 -1.50
N ASP A 65 18.77 -2.69 -1.51
CA ASP A 65 19.01 -1.92 -0.28
C ASP A 65 17.73 -1.83 0.54
N VAL A 66 17.87 -2.01 1.86
CA VAL A 66 16.75 -1.97 2.80
C VAL A 66 17.07 -1.00 3.92
N GLU A 67 16.25 0.02 4.06
CA GLU A 67 16.41 1.05 5.07
C GLU A 67 15.25 0.99 6.07
N LEU A 68 15.53 0.61 7.31
CA LEU A 68 14.59 0.69 8.42
C LEU A 68 14.69 2.06 9.08
N ARG A 69 13.62 2.84 9.04
CA ARG A 69 13.49 4.16 9.66
C ARG A 69 12.55 4.09 10.85
N LEU A 70 13.05 4.59 11.98
CA LEU A 70 12.25 4.72 13.19
C LEU A 70 11.67 6.12 13.26
N SER A 71 10.38 6.20 13.51
CA SER A 71 9.67 7.46 13.68
C SER A 71 8.68 7.36 14.84
N ASN A 72 8.13 8.46 15.20
CA ASN A 72 7.00 8.56 16.12
C ASN A 72 6.16 9.76 15.68
N PHE A 73 5.83 9.77 14.40
CA PHE A 73 5.05 10.85 13.80
C PHE A 73 3.56 10.76 14.15
N GLY A 74 3.08 9.56 14.50
CA GLY A 74 1.66 9.29 14.72
C GLY A 74 0.82 9.47 13.45
N SER A 75 1.45 9.47 12.26
CA SER A 75 0.78 9.80 11.01
C SER A 75 1.50 9.24 9.79
N PRO A 76 0.85 8.37 8.98
CA PRO A 76 1.38 7.93 7.70
C PRO A 76 1.78 9.08 6.74
N PRO A 77 1.00 10.19 6.63
CA PRO A 77 1.43 11.36 5.86
C PRO A 77 2.78 11.94 6.26
N ALA A 78 3.10 11.95 7.53
CA ALA A 78 4.39 12.47 8.01
C ALA A 78 5.56 11.58 7.58
N ALA A 79 5.41 10.26 7.67
CA ALA A 79 6.40 9.31 7.17
C ALA A 79 6.59 9.46 5.66
N MET A 80 5.48 9.63 4.91
CA MET A 80 5.54 9.90 3.46
C MET A 80 6.29 11.18 3.14
N ASN A 81 5.98 12.29 3.81
CA ASN A 81 6.68 13.57 3.60
C ASN A 81 8.18 13.45 3.90
N HIS A 82 8.54 12.78 4.99
CA HIS A 82 9.94 12.53 5.33
C HIS A 82 10.65 11.66 4.28
N TYR A 83 9.99 10.61 3.77
CA TYR A 83 10.49 9.82 2.66
C TYR A 83 10.69 10.68 1.41
N LEU A 84 9.67 11.44 1.00
CA LEU A 84 9.69 12.28 -0.21
C LEU A 84 10.78 13.36 -0.19
N ALA A 85 11.10 13.88 0.99
CA ALA A 85 12.17 14.86 1.17
C ALA A 85 13.58 14.30 0.87
N THR A 86 13.76 12.98 0.99
CA THR A 86 15.05 12.29 0.84
C THR A 86 15.10 11.30 -0.31
N SER A 87 13.98 11.01 -0.98
CA SER A 87 13.94 10.04 -2.08
C SER A 87 14.51 10.63 -3.36
N GLU A 88 15.27 9.83 -4.10
CA GLU A 88 15.73 10.15 -5.47
C GLU A 88 15.00 9.32 -6.53
N ALA A 89 14.07 8.46 -6.12
CA ALA A 89 13.30 7.63 -7.04
C ALA A 89 12.37 8.45 -7.95
N ASP A 90 12.07 7.91 -9.13
CA ASP A 90 11.06 8.47 -10.03
C ASP A 90 9.65 8.18 -9.52
N VAL A 91 9.48 6.97 -8.99
CA VAL A 91 8.20 6.40 -8.55
C VAL A 91 8.40 5.67 -7.23
N PHE A 92 7.41 5.64 -6.39
CA PHE A 92 7.41 4.77 -5.22
C PHE A 92 6.10 4.03 -5.06
N ALA A 93 6.18 2.82 -4.54
CA ALA A 93 5.05 2.01 -4.14
C ALA A 93 4.83 2.15 -2.63
N LYS A 94 3.74 2.81 -2.21
CA LYS A 94 3.32 2.85 -0.81
C LYS A 94 2.55 1.58 -0.48
N ILE A 95 2.85 0.95 0.65
CA ILE A 95 2.17 -0.24 1.16
C ILE A 95 1.87 -0.02 2.65
N ASP A 96 0.63 -0.24 3.05
CA ASP A 96 0.23 -0.28 4.46
C ASP A 96 0.44 -1.71 5.02
N ASN A 97 0.66 -1.84 6.32
CA ASN A 97 0.98 -3.11 6.97
C ASN A 97 -0.22 -4.04 7.21
N ASP A 98 -1.29 -3.86 6.46
CA ASP A 98 -2.51 -4.69 6.47
C ASP A 98 -2.96 -5.09 5.06
N ILE A 99 -2.08 -4.99 4.07
CA ILE A 99 -2.40 -5.22 2.65
C ILE A 99 -1.82 -6.56 2.18
N ALA A 100 -2.66 -7.49 1.75
CA ALA A 100 -2.22 -8.71 1.09
C ALA A 100 -1.85 -8.46 -0.38
N LEU A 101 -0.59 -8.67 -0.74
CA LEU A 101 -0.07 -8.39 -2.07
C LEU A 101 -0.16 -9.62 -2.98
N PRO A 102 -0.90 -9.58 -4.10
CA PRO A 102 -0.98 -10.68 -5.04
C PRO A 102 0.29 -10.82 -5.90
N GLY A 103 0.49 -12.00 -6.47
CA GLY A 103 1.60 -12.22 -7.43
C GLY A 103 1.52 -11.29 -8.63
N GLY A 104 2.67 -10.72 -9.03
CA GLY A 104 2.76 -9.83 -10.20
C GLY A 104 2.16 -8.43 -10.02
N TRP A 105 1.79 -8.05 -8.80
CA TRP A 105 1.19 -6.75 -8.49
C TRP A 105 2.02 -5.57 -9.01
N LEU A 106 3.32 -5.58 -8.75
CA LEU A 106 4.20 -4.47 -9.14
C LEU A 106 4.43 -4.41 -10.65
N ASP A 107 4.57 -5.59 -11.29
CA ASP A 107 4.71 -5.66 -12.76
C ASP A 107 3.52 -5.02 -13.46
N LYS A 108 2.31 -5.34 -13.01
CA LYS A 108 1.09 -4.79 -13.58
C LYS A 108 0.98 -3.29 -13.33
N MET A 109 1.19 -2.83 -12.10
CA MET A 109 1.17 -1.40 -11.80
C MET A 109 2.21 -0.62 -12.62
N ALA A 110 3.44 -1.13 -12.72
CA ALA A 110 4.50 -0.51 -13.48
C ALA A 110 4.18 -0.46 -14.98
N ALA A 111 3.59 -1.53 -15.53
CA ALA A 111 3.15 -1.56 -16.93
C ALA A 111 2.06 -0.51 -17.21
N VAL A 112 1.07 -0.40 -16.32
CA VAL A 112 0.00 0.61 -16.43
C VAL A 112 0.57 2.02 -16.32
N MET A 113 1.41 2.30 -15.32
CA MET A 113 2.05 3.63 -15.19
C MET A 113 2.93 3.99 -16.39
N LYS A 114 3.54 3.01 -17.05
CA LYS A 114 4.30 3.21 -18.28
C LYS A 114 3.38 3.53 -19.49
N LYS A 115 2.24 2.86 -19.58
CA LYS A 115 1.23 3.08 -20.62
C LYS A 115 0.54 4.44 -20.47
N HIS A 116 0.36 4.90 -19.23
CA HIS A 116 -0.32 6.12 -18.85
C HIS A 116 0.65 7.11 -18.17
N PRO A 117 1.52 7.79 -18.95
CA PRO A 117 2.52 8.70 -18.38
C PRO A 117 1.91 9.93 -17.68
N GLU A 118 0.66 10.25 -17.99
CA GLU A 118 -0.11 11.32 -17.34
C GLU A 118 -0.60 10.97 -15.93
N LEU A 119 -0.65 9.67 -15.57
CA LEU A 119 -1.05 9.27 -14.24
C LEU A 119 0.00 9.66 -13.21
N GLU A 120 -0.44 10.31 -12.15
CA GLU A 120 0.37 10.65 -10.99
C GLU A 120 0.30 9.58 -9.91
N LEU A 121 -0.91 9.08 -9.66
CA LEU A 121 -1.22 8.10 -8.63
C LEU A 121 -2.02 6.94 -9.23
N LEU A 122 -1.55 5.73 -9.01
CA LEU A 122 -2.22 4.50 -9.41
C LEU A 122 -2.41 3.61 -8.18
N GLY A 123 -3.65 3.33 -7.81
CA GLY A 123 -4.01 2.49 -6.69
C GLY A 123 -4.36 1.07 -7.09
N MET A 124 -4.24 0.18 -6.12
CA MET A 124 -4.90 -1.13 -6.11
C MET A 124 -5.69 -1.21 -4.81
N GLU A 125 -6.98 -1.34 -4.88
CA GLU A 125 -7.79 -1.53 -3.69
C GLU A 125 -8.98 -2.44 -3.97
N ALA A 126 -9.26 -3.28 -2.98
CA ALA A 126 -10.35 -4.22 -3.05
C ALA A 126 -11.71 -3.56 -3.13
N GLY A 127 -12.55 -4.19 -3.88
CA GLY A 127 -13.99 -4.17 -4.03
C GLY A 127 -14.91 -3.22 -3.26
N MET A 128 -14.52 -2.63 -2.16
CA MET A 128 -15.38 -1.68 -1.45
C MET A 128 -15.65 -0.40 -2.22
N VAL A 129 -14.75 0.01 -3.08
CA VAL A 129 -14.89 1.26 -3.84
C VAL A 129 -15.63 1.05 -5.14
N ALA A 130 -15.59 -0.14 -5.72
CA ALA A 130 -16.48 -0.51 -6.82
C ALA A 130 -17.97 -0.35 -6.42
N MET A 131 -18.28 -0.28 -5.12
CA MET A 131 -19.64 -0.11 -4.61
C MET A 131 -20.04 1.34 -4.30
N GLN A 132 -19.11 2.29 -4.20
CA GLN A 132 -19.40 3.69 -3.83
C GLN A 132 -19.62 4.62 -5.04
N GLY A 133 -20.14 4.13 -6.12
CA GLY A 133 -20.58 4.96 -7.24
C GLY A 133 -19.52 5.05 -8.32
N ARG A 134 -19.63 4.15 -9.24
CA ARG A 134 -19.11 4.34 -10.57
C ARG A 134 -19.98 5.44 -11.21
N ASP A 135 -19.47 6.64 -11.26
CA ASP A 135 -20.08 7.72 -12.06
C ASP A 135 -19.93 7.45 -13.56
N GLY A 136 -20.29 6.25 -14.01
CA GLY A 136 -20.55 5.87 -15.39
C GLY A 136 -19.50 6.21 -16.46
N VAL A 137 -18.32 6.71 -16.08
CA VAL A 137 -17.26 7.03 -17.03
C VAL A 137 -16.44 5.76 -17.26
N VAL A 138 -16.78 5.05 -18.32
CA VAL A 138 -16.01 3.91 -18.82
C VAL A 138 -14.88 4.44 -19.69
N TYR A 139 -13.62 4.21 -19.28
CA TYR A 139 -12.50 4.49 -20.16
C TYR A 139 -12.41 3.42 -21.26
N PRO A 140 -12.17 3.81 -22.51
CA PRO A 140 -12.15 2.86 -23.63
C PRO A 140 -11.00 1.81 -23.56
N ASP A 141 -9.97 2.06 -22.77
CA ASP A 141 -8.87 1.12 -22.50
C ASP A 141 -8.98 0.61 -21.05
N TYR A 142 -9.62 -0.51 -20.86
CA TYR A 142 -10.10 -1.14 -19.63
C TYR A 142 -9.06 -1.57 -18.59
N ASP A 143 -7.89 -0.97 -18.54
CA ASP A 143 -6.87 -1.30 -17.53
C ASP A 143 -6.89 -0.36 -16.30
N ILE A 144 -7.58 0.77 -16.37
CA ILE A 144 -7.72 1.72 -15.26
C ILE A 144 -9.11 2.34 -15.16
N GLU A 145 -9.51 2.70 -13.94
CA GLU A 145 -10.69 3.52 -13.64
C GLU A 145 -10.29 4.74 -12.81
N PRO A 146 -10.86 5.94 -13.04
CA PRO A 146 -10.62 7.09 -12.18
C PRO A 146 -11.08 6.82 -10.77
N CYS A 147 -10.38 7.41 -9.81
CA CYS A 147 -10.73 7.27 -8.41
C CYS A 147 -10.64 8.58 -7.65
N THR A 148 -11.32 8.65 -6.51
CA THR A 148 -11.23 9.78 -5.59
C THR A 148 -9.97 9.73 -4.74
N ASN A 149 -9.52 8.51 -4.38
CA ASN A 149 -8.25 8.29 -3.69
C ASN A 149 -7.71 6.90 -4.01
N ILE A 150 -6.41 6.71 -3.84
CA ILE A 150 -5.74 5.41 -3.86
C ILE A 150 -5.56 4.94 -2.43
N GLY A 151 -6.06 3.83 -2.04
CA GLY A 151 -6.05 3.41 -0.63
C GLY A 151 -4.72 2.93 -0.06
N GLY A 152 -4.72 1.74 0.52
CA GLY A 152 -3.60 1.16 1.28
C GLY A 152 -2.38 0.78 0.45
N VAL A 153 -2.54 0.55 -0.86
CA VAL A 153 -1.43 0.32 -1.79
C VAL A 153 -1.54 1.21 -3.03
N GLY A 154 -0.43 1.80 -3.42
CA GLY A 154 -0.41 2.64 -4.61
C GLY A 154 0.98 2.90 -5.15
N LEU A 155 1.09 2.97 -6.47
CA LEU A 155 2.29 3.38 -7.19
C LEU A 155 2.17 4.86 -7.56
N MET A 156 3.16 5.69 -7.17
CA MET A 156 3.05 7.15 -7.18
C MET A 156 4.31 7.79 -7.75
N ARG A 157 4.13 8.83 -8.58
CA ARG A 157 5.25 9.62 -9.09
C ARG A 157 5.74 10.59 -8.02
N VAL A 158 7.01 10.55 -7.68
CA VAL A 158 7.64 11.46 -6.72
C VAL A 158 7.50 12.92 -7.18
N SER A 159 7.59 13.17 -8.48
CA SER A 159 7.43 14.51 -9.08
C SER A 159 6.08 15.16 -8.76
N ALA A 160 5.01 14.36 -8.65
CA ALA A 160 3.68 14.86 -8.31
C ALA A 160 3.64 15.50 -6.92
N PHE A 161 4.40 14.97 -5.98
CA PHE A 161 4.48 15.49 -4.61
C PHE A 161 5.42 16.69 -4.51
N ARG A 162 6.58 16.64 -5.18
CA ARG A 162 7.57 17.73 -5.13
C ARG A 162 7.08 19.04 -5.71
N ALA A 163 6.16 18.99 -6.65
CA ALA A 163 5.56 20.17 -7.27
C ALA A 163 4.45 20.82 -6.41
N ARG A 164 4.14 20.26 -5.24
CA ARG A 164 2.95 20.61 -4.46
C ARG A 164 3.26 20.73 -2.96
N PRO A 165 2.35 21.35 -2.16
CA PRO A 165 2.50 21.38 -0.71
C PRO A 165 2.63 20.00 -0.10
N GLU A 166 3.33 19.90 1.02
CA GLU A 166 3.41 18.68 1.82
C GLU A 166 2.02 18.12 2.16
N ILE A 167 1.97 16.79 2.33
CA ILE A 167 0.74 16.12 2.75
C ILE A 167 0.40 16.57 4.18
N PRO A 168 -0.83 17.06 4.44
CA PRO A 168 -1.19 17.56 5.77
C PRO A 168 -1.11 16.48 6.85
N TYR A 169 -0.59 16.84 8.02
CA TYR A 169 -0.52 15.97 9.21
C TYR A 169 -1.88 15.86 9.93
N ARG A 170 -2.94 15.52 9.24
CA ARG A 170 -4.27 15.39 9.83
C ARG A 170 -4.66 13.92 10.03
N GLY A 171 -3.82 13.21 10.77
CA GLY A 171 -4.07 11.78 11.03
C GLY A 171 -4.11 10.96 9.72
N ARG A 172 -4.96 9.95 9.68
CA ARG A 172 -5.06 9.01 8.54
C ARG A 172 -5.65 9.63 7.27
N PHE A 173 -6.37 10.74 7.34
CA PHE A 173 -7.09 11.34 6.21
C PHE A 173 -6.32 12.42 5.46
N GLY A 174 -5.19 12.88 5.97
CA GLY A 174 -4.42 13.95 5.31
C GLY A 174 -4.01 13.61 3.89
N PHE A 175 -3.69 12.34 3.61
CA PHE A 175 -3.36 11.90 2.27
C PHE A 175 -4.57 11.87 1.33
N THR A 176 -5.74 11.45 1.79
CA THR A 176 -6.99 11.50 1.00
C THR A 176 -7.33 12.92 0.59
N GLU A 177 -7.36 13.86 1.55
CA GLU A 177 -7.63 15.29 1.28
C GLU A 177 -6.60 15.88 0.30
N TRP A 178 -5.32 15.50 0.45
CA TRP A 178 -4.26 15.95 -0.43
C TRP A 178 -4.47 15.47 -1.87
N GLN A 179 -4.82 14.19 -2.05
CA GLN A 179 -5.12 13.60 -3.34
C GLN A 179 -6.28 14.34 -4.03
N GLU A 180 -7.38 14.56 -3.32
CA GLU A 180 -8.56 15.24 -3.85
C GLU A 180 -8.24 16.66 -4.30
N ARG A 181 -7.40 17.37 -3.56
CA ARG A 181 -7.10 18.76 -3.81
C ARG A 181 -6.02 18.99 -4.87
N TYR A 182 -5.01 18.13 -4.91
CA TYR A 182 -3.78 18.42 -5.65
C TYR A 182 -3.44 17.40 -6.74
N SER A 183 -4.02 16.22 -6.74
CA SER A 183 -3.72 15.21 -7.75
C SER A 183 -4.93 14.95 -8.64
N PRO A 184 -5.04 15.64 -9.79
CA PRO A 184 -6.16 15.45 -10.70
C PRO A 184 -6.10 14.14 -11.48
N SER A 185 -4.93 13.51 -11.57
CA SER A 185 -4.72 12.30 -12.37
C SER A 185 -4.50 11.09 -11.47
N ARG A 186 -5.62 10.50 -11.04
CA ARG A 186 -5.67 9.34 -10.16
C ARG A 186 -6.51 8.24 -10.79
N ALA A 187 -6.05 7.02 -10.69
CA ALA A 187 -6.82 5.87 -11.17
C ALA A 187 -6.58 4.64 -10.30
N TRP A 188 -7.50 3.68 -10.38
CA TRP A 188 -7.29 2.31 -9.95
C TRP A 188 -7.07 1.40 -11.13
N ILE A 189 -6.34 0.31 -10.89
CA ILE A 189 -6.30 -0.81 -11.82
C ILE A 189 -7.68 -1.49 -11.81
N VAL A 190 -8.21 -1.77 -12.99
CA VAL A 190 -9.45 -2.54 -13.17
C VAL A 190 -9.26 -3.99 -12.74
N PRO A 191 -10.29 -4.66 -12.25
CA PRO A 191 -10.36 -5.59 -11.12
C PRO A 191 -9.87 -7.03 -11.30
N ASP A 192 -8.82 -7.31 -11.99
CA ASP A 192 -8.19 -8.62 -11.89
C ASP A 192 -7.04 -8.68 -10.85
N LEU A 193 -6.81 -7.58 -10.11
CA LEU A 193 -5.88 -7.49 -8.99
C LEU A 193 -6.56 -6.81 -7.80
N ASP A 194 -7.52 -7.45 -7.24
CA ASP A 194 -8.07 -7.04 -5.94
C ASP A 194 -7.05 -7.34 -4.83
N VAL A 195 -6.86 -6.39 -3.95
CA VAL A 195 -5.90 -6.45 -2.84
C VAL A 195 -6.66 -6.32 -1.53
N PRO A 196 -6.89 -7.41 -0.81
CA PRO A 196 -7.64 -7.34 0.42
C PRO A 196 -6.87 -6.63 1.54
N GLN A 197 -7.57 -5.82 2.32
CA GLN A 197 -7.09 -5.35 3.61
C GLN A 197 -7.38 -6.40 4.66
N LEU A 198 -6.36 -6.86 5.38
CA LEU A 198 -6.45 -7.97 6.33
C LEU A 198 -7.41 -7.67 7.49
N ASP A 199 -7.46 -6.41 7.96
CA ASP A 199 -8.34 -5.99 9.03
C ASP A 199 -9.82 -5.88 8.61
N ARG A 200 -10.15 -6.25 7.39
CA ARG A 200 -11.53 -6.30 6.86
C ARG A 200 -11.98 -7.71 6.48
N LEU A 201 -11.06 -8.69 6.46
CA LEU A 201 -11.38 -10.05 6.05
C LEU A 201 -12.32 -10.72 7.06
N PRO A 202 -13.39 -11.39 6.60
CA PRO A 202 -14.36 -12.06 7.48
C PRO A 202 -13.95 -13.49 7.87
N CYS A 203 -12.65 -13.79 7.84
CA CYS A 203 -12.13 -15.14 8.11
C CYS A 203 -11.03 -15.14 9.19
N GLU A 204 -10.88 -16.30 9.85
CA GLU A 204 -9.77 -16.51 10.79
C GLU A 204 -8.43 -16.66 10.04
N PRO A 205 -7.32 -16.20 10.61
CA PRO A 205 -7.22 -15.56 11.94
C PRO A 205 -7.57 -14.07 11.95
N TRP A 206 -7.88 -13.46 10.80
CA TRP A 206 -7.98 -12.00 10.65
C TRP A 206 -9.13 -11.39 11.44
N VAL A 207 -10.25 -12.11 11.60
CA VAL A 207 -11.38 -11.64 12.41
C VAL A 207 -10.96 -11.43 13.86
N THR A 208 -10.40 -12.46 14.49
CA THR A 208 -9.96 -12.40 15.90
C THR A 208 -8.85 -11.37 16.11
N LEU A 209 -7.88 -11.30 15.19
CA LEU A 209 -6.81 -10.31 15.26
C LEU A 209 -7.34 -8.88 15.12
N THR A 210 -8.25 -8.65 14.18
CA THR A 210 -8.86 -7.33 13.98
C THR A 210 -9.66 -6.88 15.20
N GLU A 211 -10.44 -7.75 15.80
CA GLU A 211 -11.17 -7.45 17.03
C GLU A 211 -10.22 -7.07 18.17
N THR A 212 -9.15 -7.84 18.37
CA THR A 212 -8.07 -7.54 19.31
C THR A 212 -7.44 -6.16 19.06
N TYR A 213 -7.16 -5.85 17.79
CA TYR A 213 -6.54 -4.58 17.42
C TYR A 213 -7.49 -3.39 17.54
N ILE A 214 -8.79 -3.59 17.34
CA ILE A 214 -9.81 -2.57 17.61
C ILE A 214 -9.84 -2.24 19.10
N GLU A 215 -9.84 -3.25 19.97
CA GLU A 215 -9.80 -3.07 21.42
C GLU A 215 -8.56 -2.31 21.89
N LYS A 216 -7.41 -2.55 21.26
CA LYS A 216 -6.15 -1.84 21.51
C LYS A 216 -6.07 -0.46 20.83
N GLY A 217 -7.04 -0.07 20.03
CA GLY A 217 -7.04 1.17 19.26
C GLY A 217 -6.10 1.19 18.04
N TRP A 218 -5.60 0.02 17.61
CA TRP A 218 -4.68 -0.13 16.48
C TRP A 218 -5.38 -0.34 15.13
N SER A 219 -6.64 -0.73 15.15
CA SER A 219 -7.51 -0.81 13.98
C SER A 219 -8.83 -0.10 14.23
N ARG A 220 -9.54 0.23 13.15
CA ARG A 220 -10.87 0.82 13.22
C ARG A 220 -11.94 -0.25 13.09
N PRO A 221 -13.13 -0.06 13.68
CA PRO A 221 -14.27 -0.94 13.46
C PRO A 221 -14.86 -0.70 12.06
N TRP A 222 -14.13 -1.12 11.04
CA TRP A 222 -14.65 -1.13 9.68
C TRP A 222 -15.75 -2.19 9.55
N GLY A 223 -16.72 -1.96 8.65
CA GLY A 223 -17.64 -3.03 8.25
C GLY A 223 -16.84 -4.16 7.57
N LYS A 224 -17.14 -5.40 7.97
CA LYS A 224 -16.57 -6.59 7.32
C LYS A 224 -17.03 -6.66 5.86
N TYR A 225 -16.19 -7.20 4.96
CA TYR A 225 -16.63 -7.50 3.60
C TYR A 225 -17.76 -8.53 3.63
N GLU A 226 -18.74 -8.37 2.75
CA GLU A 226 -19.73 -9.41 2.55
C GLU A 226 -19.08 -10.67 1.94
N GLU A 227 -19.43 -11.84 2.44
CA GLU A 227 -18.86 -13.13 2.05
C GLU A 227 -18.84 -13.36 0.52
N LYS A 228 -19.88 -12.88 -0.17
CA LYS A 228 -19.99 -12.98 -1.65
C LYS A 228 -18.85 -12.29 -2.42
N TRP A 229 -18.19 -11.30 -1.83
CA TRP A 229 -17.07 -10.56 -2.43
C TRP A 229 -15.74 -11.23 -2.17
N MET A 230 -15.72 -12.17 -1.22
CA MET A 230 -14.51 -12.83 -0.77
C MET A 230 -14.20 -14.13 -1.52
N ALA A 231 -15.16 -14.69 -2.27
CA ALA A 231 -14.96 -15.96 -2.97
C ALA A 231 -13.70 -16.02 -3.88
N PRO A 232 -13.33 -14.96 -4.63
CA PRO A 232 -12.09 -14.93 -5.39
C PRO A 232 -10.82 -14.95 -4.52
N TYR A 233 -10.90 -14.46 -3.28
CA TYR A 233 -9.74 -14.36 -2.37
C TYR A 233 -9.47 -15.65 -1.61
N TRP A 234 -10.51 -16.45 -1.34
CA TRP A 234 -10.34 -17.75 -0.70
C TRP A 234 -9.41 -18.66 -1.50
N ALA A 235 -9.63 -18.73 -2.81
CA ALA A 235 -8.80 -19.52 -3.71
C ALA A 235 -7.34 -19.04 -3.76
N TRP A 236 -7.10 -17.77 -3.50
CA TRP A 236 -5.77 -17.18 -3.52
C TRP A 236 -5.01 -17.36 -2.20
N MET A 237 -5.70 -17.37 -1.05
CA MET A 237 -5.08 -17.62 0.27
C MET A 237 -4.69 -19.08 0.49
N GLU A 238 -5.24 -20.01 -0.31
CA GLU A 238 -4.90 -21.44 -0.26
C GLU A 238 -3.70 -21.82 -1.15
N THR A 239 -3.16 -20.89 -1.95
CA THR A 239 -1.99 -21.08 -2.82
C THR A 239 -0.74 -20.43 -2.24
#